data_7d13524bdfbf6c27eacd3ca8856435ce
#
_entry.id   7d13524bdfbf6c27eacd3ca8856435ce
#
_cell.length_a   1.000
_cell.length_b   1.000
_cell.length_c   1.000
_cell.angle_alpha   90.00
_cell.angle_beta   90.00
_cell.angle_gamma   90.00
#
_symmetry.space_group_name_H-M   'P 1'
#
loop_
_entity.id
_entity.type
_entity.pdbx_description
1 polymer ?
#
loop_
_entity_poly.entity_id
_entity_poly.type
_entity_poly.pdbx_seq_one_letter_code
_entity_poly.pdbx_strand_id
1 'polypeptide(L)'
;ADAVVEFEKTSEEGSQVHIYASFKSGDNLRRAGEDIASGDTVIQKGTMLLPAHMGLLASVGRQQALVYKKPRVAIITTGNEIAEPGQPLKRGWVRNSNAYTLYGLVQQYGGIPEYLGIAADTPEATATMLTRALEHDLVITTGGVSMGRYDFVKDVMKDLGIDVMVEKVLMKPGKPCVFGLKDGVP
;
A
#
# COMPACT_ATOMS: atom_id res chain seq x y z
N ALA A 1 -30.38 37.81 0.56
CA ALA A 1 -31.61 37.03 0.35
C ALA A 1 -31.98 36.34 1.65
N ASP A 2 -33.27 36.26 1.98
CA ASP A 2 -33.76 35.65 3.21
C ASP A 2 -34.24 34.22 2.99
N ALA A 3 -34.49 33.84 1.73
CA ALA A 3 -34.85 32.50 1.27
C ALA A 3 -34.52 32.35 -0.21
N VAL A 4 -34.43 31.13 -0.68
CA VAL A 4 -34.29 30.76 -2.09
C VAL A 4 -35.52 29.96 -2.50
N VAL A 5 -36.13 30.33 -3.59
CA VAL A 5 -37.33 29.68 -4.13
C VAL A 5 -36.93 28.76 -5.25
N GLU A 6 -37.43 27.54 -5.25
CA GLU A 6 -37.26 26.59 -6.33
C GLU A 6 -37.87 27.12 -7.63
N PHE A 7 -37.16 27.05 -8.73
CA PHE A 7 -37.61 27.58 -10.04
C PHE A 7 -38.95 26.97 -10.46
N GLU A 8 -39.18 25.70 -10.16
CA GLU A 8 -40.40 24.97 -10.48
C GLU A 8 -41.65 25.49 -9.77
N LYS A 9 -41.47 26.32 -8.73
CA LYS A 9 -42.54 26.98 -7.98
C LYS A 9 -42.72 28.46 -8.37
N THR A 10 -42.14 28.86 -9.50
CA THR A 10 -42.19 30.22 -10.00
C THR A 10 -42.63 30.25 -11.47
N SER A 11 -43.12 31.42 -11.92
CA SER A 11 -43.22 31.73 -13.35
C SER A 11 -42.78 33.18 -13.56
N GLU A 12 -42.22 33.46 -14.72
CA GLU A 12 -41.82 34.80 -15.14
C GLU A 12 -42.79 35.33 -16.17
N GLU A 13 -43.28 36.59 -15.97
CA GLU A 13 -44.11 37.26 -16.93
C GLU A 13 -43.57 38.69 -17.09
N GLY A 14 -42.83 38.92 -18.18
CA GLY A 14 -42.14 40.19 -18.43
C GLY A 14 -41.09 40.51 -17.36
N SER A 15 -41.30 41.53 -16.54
CA SER A 15 -40.41 41.92 -15.44
C SER A 15 -40.91 41.44 -14.07
N GLN A 16 -41.93 40.61 -14.03
CA GLN A 16 -42.53 40.12 -12.79
C GLN A 16 -42.24 38.61 -12.63
N VAL A 17 -42.00 38.19 -11.38
CA VAL A 17 -41.89 36.78 -11.00
C VAL A 17 -43.05 36.43 -10.09
N HIS A 18 -43.88 35.50 -10.50
CA HIS A 18 -44.97 34.96 -9.69
C HIS A 18 -44.46 33.76 -8.89
N ILE A 19 -44.68 33.77 -7.58
CA ILE A 19 -44.26 32.68 -6.67
C ILE A 19 -45.53 31.97 -6.19
N TYR A 20 -45.60 30.65 -6.45
CA TYR A 20 -46.77 29.81 -6.16
C TYR A 20 -46.70 29.05 -4.85
N ALA A 21 -45.75 29.36 -3.99
CA ALA A 21 -45.60 28.71 -2.70
C ALA A 21 -45.27 29.72 -1.60
N SER A 22 -45.58 29.39 -0.37
CA SER A 22 -45.19 30.14 0.81
C SER A 22 -43.84 29.67 1.31
N PHE A 23 -42.93 30.61 1.60
CA PHE A 23 -41.58 30.36 2.07
C PHE A 23 -41.35 31.04 3.42
N LYS A 24 -40.53 30.42 4.26
CA LYS A 24 -40.07 31.03 5.52
C LYS A 24 -38.64 31.55 5.33
N SER A 25 -38.30 32.54 6.16
CA SER A 25 -36.90 32.98 6.22
C SER A 25 -35.97 31.83 6.57
N GLY A 26 -34.96 31.61 5.74
CA GLY A 26 -34.00 30.52 5.86
C GLY A 26 -34.25 29.31 4.95
N ASP A 27 -35.43 29.25 4.27
CA ASP A 27 -35.73 28.13 3.38
C ASP A 27 -34.71 28.06 2.22
N ASN A 28 -34.20 26.86 1.95
CA ASN A 28 -33.21 26.55 0.90
C ASN A 28 -31.91 27.37 0.99
N LEU A 29 -31.58 27.95 2.13
CA LEU A 29 -30.31 28.61 2.40
C LEU A 29 -29.36 27.67 3.11
N ARG A 30 -28.19 27.45 2.56
CA ARG A 30 -27.08 26.82 3.27
C ARG A 30 -26.37 27.85 4.15
N ARG A 31 -26.25 27.54 5.42
CA ARG A 31 -25.54 28.39 6.36
C ARG A 31 -24.07 27.99 6.45
N ALA A 32 -23.18 28.93 6.75
CA ALA A 32 -21.79 28.64 7.01
C ALA A 32 -21.65 27.64 8.16
N GLY A 33 -20.90 26.56 7.95
CA GLY A 33 -20.69 25.51 8.93
C GLY A 33 -21.83 24.49 9.04
N GLU A 34 -22.84 24.52 8.17
CA GLU A 34 -23.96 23.56 8.19
C GLU A 34 -23.46 22.12 7.86
N ASP A 35 -22.61 21.99 6.86
CA ASP A 35 -22.04 20.67 6.49
C ASP A 35 -20.75 20.38 7.27
N ILE A 36 -19.85 21.37 7.37
CA ILE A 36 -18.56 21.25 8.04
C ILE A 36 -18.25 22.60 8.71
N ALA A 37 -18.13 22.61 10.01
CA ALA A 37 -17.78 23.82 10.76
C ALA A 37 -16.26 24.04 10.80
N SER A 38 -15.87 25.31 10.99
CA SER A 38 -14.45 25.64 11.19
C SER A 38 -13.93 24.98 12.47
N GLY A 39 -12.85 24.20 12.36
CA GLY A 39 -12.25 23.43 13.45
C GLY A 39 -12.62 21.95 13.46
N ASP A 40 -13.58 21.52 12.64
CA ASP A 40 -13.94 20.11 12.53
C ASP A 40 -12.79 19.28 11.91
N THR A 41 -12.60 18.09 12.43
CA THR A 41 -11.67 17.11 11.85
C THR A 41 -12.39 16.35 10.74
N VAL A 42 -12.13 16.70 9.49
CA VAL A 42 -12.79 16.08 8.33
C VAL A 42 -12.17 14.75 7.91
N ILE A 43 -10.88 14.55 8.17
CA ILE A 43 -10.16 13.29 7.91
C ILE A 43 -9.20 13.03 9.08
N GLN A 44 -9.31 11.87 9.69
CA GLN A 44 -8.45 11.49 10.81
C GLN A 44 -7.07 11.01 10.31
N LYS A 45 -6.04 11.20 11.15
CA LYS A 45 -4.70 10.63 10.90
C LYS A 45 -4.78 9.11 10.78
N GLY A 46 -4.11 8.55 9.77
CA GLY A 46 -4.11 7.12 9.48
C GLY A 46 -5.22 6.66 8.56
N THR A 47 -6.15 7.54 8.17
CA THR A 47 -7.20 7.20 7.20
C THR A 47 -6.59 6.94 5.81
N MET A 48 -6.94 5.81 5.20
CA MET A 48 -6.63 5.55 3.81
C MET A 48 -7.41 6.52 2.92
N LEU A 49 -6.70 7.34 2.13
CA LEU A 49 -7.32 8.31 1.24
C LEU A 49 -7.92 7.61 0.01
N LEU A 50 -9.24 7.63 -0.09
CA LEU A 50 -10.01 7.14 -1.23
C LEU A 50 -10.44 8.32 -2.12
N PRO A 51 -10.95 8.08 -3.35
CA PRO A 51 -11.40 9.17 -4.24
C PRO A 51 -12.39 10.15 -3.58
N ALA A 52 -13.31 9.68 -2.74
CA ALA A 52 -14.23 10.54 -2.00
C ALA A 52 -13.52 11.55 -1.06
N HIS A 53 -12.40 11.13 -0.46
CA HIS A 53 -11.61 12.04 0.39
C HIS A 53 -10.93 13.15 -0.40
N MET A 54 -10.65 12.95 -1.69
CA MET A 54 -10.14 14.01 -2.57
C MET A 54 -11.19 15.11 -2.76
N GLY A 55 -12.46 14.72 -2.97
CA GLY A 55 -13.59 15.66 -3.02
C GLY A 55 -13.75 16.42 -1.72
N LEU A 56 -13.64 15.72 -0.58
CA LEU A 56 -13.74 16.32 0.74
C LEU A 56 -12.62 17.34 0.99
N LEU A 57 -11.36 17.02 0.65
CA LEU A 57 -10.25 17.96 0.75
C LEU A 57 -10.49 19.21 -0.11
N ALA A 58 -10.97 19.02 -1.33
CA ALA A 58 -11.29 20.13 -2.22
C ALA A 58 -12.42 21.01 -1.67
N SER A 59 -13.48 20.41 -1.09
CA SER A 59 -14.62 21.15 -0.54
C SER A 59 -14.23 22.05 0.63
N VAL A 60 -13.21 21.66 1.42
CA VAL A 60 -12.66 22.48 2.51
C VAL A 60 -11.47 23.34 2.08
N GLY A 61 -11.22 23.48 0.77
CA GLY A 61 -10.18 24.34 0.21
C GLY A 61 -8.75 23.82 0.41
N ARG A 62 -8.55 22.53 0.70
CA ARG A 62 -7.22 21.94 0.88
C ARG A 62 -6.70 21.38 -0.44
N GLN A 63 -5.63 21.99 -0.94
CA GLN A 63 -4.95 21.57 -2.17
C GLN A 63 -3.95 20.42 -1.94
N GLN A 64 -3.44 20.30 -0.72
CA GLN A 64 -2.44 19.29 -0.34
C GLN A 64 -2.75 18.70 1.03
N ALA A 65 -2.40 17.44 1.22
CA ALA A 65 -2.44 16.75 2.50
C ALA A 65 -1.11 16.03 2.76
N LEU A 66 -0.68 16.02 4.03
CA LEU A 66 0.46 15.21 4.45
C LEU A 66 0.03 13.75 4.52
N VAL A 67 0.76 12.88 3.82
CA VAL A 67 0.50 11.45 3.78
C VAL A 67 1.76 10.66 4.13
N TYR A 68 1.59 9.42 4.57
CA TYR A 68 2.72 8.51 4.73
C TYR A 68 3.33 8.16 3.36
N LYS A 69 4.66 8.10 3.30
CA LYS A 69 5.40 7.63 2.13
C LYS A 69 5.04 6.16 1.87
N LYS A 70 4.87 5.81 0.61
CA LYS A 70 4.73 4.40 0.22
C LYS A 70 6.05 3.67 0.45
N PRO A 71 6.07 2.52 1.15
CA PRO A 71 7.31 1.77 1.39
C PRO A 71 7.86 1.20 0.08
N ARG A 72 9.17 1.30 -0.09
CA ARG A 72 9.92 0.55 -1.12
C ARG A 72 10.16 -0.85 -0.58
N VAL A 73 9.76 -1.87 -1.33
CA VAL A 73 9.83 -3.26 -0.91
C VAL A 73 10.74 -4.04 -1.85
N ALA A 74 11.88 -4.49 -1.34
CA ALA A 74 12.77 -5.39 -2.07
C ALA A 74 12.21 -6.81 -2.07
N ILE A 75 12.22 -7.46 -3.23
CA ILE A 75 11.82 -8.86 -3.39
C ILE A 75 13.01 -9.63 -3.93
N ILE A 76 13.41 -10.70 -3.23
CA ILE A 76 14.51 -11.59 -3.58
C ILE A 76 13.97 -13.02 -3.72
N THR A 77 14.39 -13.72 -4.75
CA THR A 77 14.23 -15.19 -4.85
C THR A 77 15.57 -15.84 -4.60
N THR A 78 15.57 -17.00 -3.91
CA THR A 78 16.76 -17.85 -3.79
C THR A 78 16.47 -19.23 -4.38
N GLY A 79 17.43 -19.84 -5.02
CA GLY A 79 17.31 -21.19 -5.59
C GLY A 79 18.01 -21.34 -6.94
N ASN A 80 18.94 -22.29 -7.02
CA ASN A 80 19.64 -22.61 -8.28
C ASN A 80 18.74 -23.30 -9.30
N GLU A 81 17.61 -23.85 -8.84
CA GLU A 81 16.58 -24.51 -9.68
C GLU A 81 15.56 -23.52 -10.25
N ILE A 82 15.63 -22.26 -9.87
CA ILE A 82 14.63 -21.26 -10.27
C ILE A 82 15.02 -20.65 -11.63
N ALA A 83 14.05 -20.59 -12.54
CA ALA A 83 14.18 -19.95 -13.85
C ALA A 83 13.25 -18.77 -14.01
N GLU A 84 13.76 -17.68 -14.57
CA GLU A 84 12.92 -16.53 -14.94
C GLU A 84 11.91 -16.89 -16.03
N PRO A 85 10.75 -16.20 -16.07
CA PRO A 85 9.83 -16.31 -17.22
C PRO A 85 10.55 -16.00 -18.53
N GLY A 86 10.24 -16.79 -19.57
CA GLY A 86 10.88 -16.65 -20.88
C GLY A 86 12.21 -17.39 -21.07
N GLN A 87 12.90 -17.77 -20.01
CA GLN A 87 14.11 -18.59 -20.13
C GLN A 87 13.77 -20.07 -20.42
N PRO A 88 14.63 -20.82 -21.13
CA PRO A 88 14.46 -22.27 -21.30
C PRO A 88 14.42 -22.97 -19.94
N LEU A 89 13.45 -23.88 -19.75
CA LEU A 89 13.31 -24.65 -18.52
C LEU A 89 14.13 -25.94 -18.63
N LYS A 90 15.12 -26.12 -17.77
CA LYS A 90 15.89 -27.36 -17.66
C LYS A 90 15.11 -28.39 -16.83
N ARG A 91 15.48 -29.69 -16.98
CA ARG A 91 14.87 -30.75 -16.17
C ARG A 91 15.14 -30.49 -14.67
N GLY A 92 14.10 -30.55 -13.84
CA GLY A 92 14.17 -30.29 -12.41
C GLY A 92 14.11 -28.81 -12.01
N TRP A 93 14.05 -27.88 -12.98
CA TRP A 93 13.89 -26.47 -12.70
C TRP A 93 12.41 -26.09 -12.63
N VAL A 94 12.11 -25.04 -11.88
CA VAL A 94 10.76 -24.46 -11.72
C VAL A 94 10.75 -22.98 -12.09
N ARG A 95 9.59 -22.47 -12.51
CA ARG A 95 9.44 -21.05 -12.84
C ARG A 95 9.37 -20.20 -11.58
N ASN A 96 9.97 -19.02 -11.65
CA ASN A 96 9.89 -18.02 -10.61
C ASN A 96 8.51 -17.36 -10.59
N SER A 97 7.51 -18.05 -10.10
CA SER A 97 6.15 -17.52 -9.96
C SER A 97 5.98 -16.66 -8.70
N ASN A 98 6.70 -17.02 -7.61
CA ASN A 98 6.54 -16.38 -6.31
C ASN A 98 6.93 -14.91 -6.34
N ALA A 99 8.04 -14.54 -6.96
CA ALA A 99 8.47 -13.15 -7.05
C ALA A 99 7.41 -12.27 -7.73
N TYR A 100 6.78 -12.75 -8.79
CA TYR A 100 5.76 -11.99 -9.53
C TYR A 100 4.45 -11.91 -8.76
N THR A 101 4.08 -12.97 -8.02
CA THR A 101 2.94 -12.94 -7.11
C THR A 101 3.17 -11.92 -5.99
N LEU A 102 4.35 -11.94 -5.36
CA LEU A 102 4.73 -10.98 -4.31
C LEU A 102 4.78 -9.55 -4.86
N TYR A 103 5.32 -9.35 -6.07
CA TYR A 103 5.33 -8.06 -6.73
C TYR A 103 3.92 -7.47 -6.86
N GLY A 104 2.96 -8.26 -7.36
CA GLY A 104 1.57 -7.86 -7.48
C GLY A 104 0.92 -7.56 -6.13
N LEU A 105 1.19 -8.40 -5.10
CA LEU A 105 0.68 -8.20 -3.75
C LEU A 105 1.20 -6.90 -3.13
N VAL A 106 2.51 -6.61 -3.25
CA VAL A 106 3.09 -5.37 -2.75
C VAL A 106 2.42 -4.15 -3.38
N GLN A 107 2.19 -4.17 -4.70
CA GLN A 107 1.44 -3.09 -5.38
C GLN A 107 0.00 -2.97 -4.86
N GLN A 108 -0.69 -4.09 -4.73
CA GLN A 108 -2.08 -4.14 -4.25
C GLN A 108 -2.21 -3.54 -2.84
N TYR A 109 -1.23 -3.77 -1.97
CA TYR A 109 -1.19 -3.24 -0.60
C TYR A 109 -0.53 -1.85 -0.50
N GLY A 110 -0.26 -1.21 -1.63
CA GLY A 110 0.17 0.19 -1.69
C GLY A 110 1.67 0.43 -1.53
N GLY A 111 2.50 -0.63 -1.54
CA GLY A 111 3.95 -0.53 -1.58
C GLY A 111 4.49 -0.29 -2.99
N ILE A 112 5.78 0.00 -3.09
CA ILE A 112 6.53 0.12 -4.34
C ILE A 112 7.47 -1.08 -4.42
N PRO A 113 7.14 -2.14 -5.19
CA PRO A 113 7.98 -3.33 -5.27
C PRO A 113 9.21 -3.09 -6.15
N GLU A 114 10.34 -3.61 -5.71
CA GLU A 114 11.57 -3.71 -6.49
C GLU A 114 12.05 -5.17 -6.48
N TYR A 115 11.92 -5.86 -7.61
CA TYR A 115 12.43 -7.22 -7.73
C TYR A 115 13.93 -7.18 -8.04
N LEU A 116 14.74 -7.69 -7.11
CA LEU A 116 16.21 -7.64 -7.19
C LEU A 116 16.82 -8.82 -7.96
N GLY A 117 16.03 -9.89 -8.23
CA GLY A 117 16.48 -11.04 -8.98
C GLY A 117 16.58 -12.32 -8.15
N ILE A 118 17.28 -13.31 -8.71
CA ILE A 118 17.53 -14.62 -8.09
C ILE A 118 18.93 -14.64 -7.51
N ALA A 119 19.05 -14.88 -6.20
CA ALA A 119 20.32 -15.19 -5.55
C ALA A 119 20.66 -16.67 -5.74
N ALA A 120 21.90 -16.97 -6.10
CA ALA A 120 22.38 -18.34 -6.08
C ALA A 120 22.39 -18.91 -4.65
N ASP A 121 22.28 -20.24 -4.51
CA ASP A 121 22.32 -20.92 -3.22
C ASP A 121 23.75 -20.98 -2.66
N THR A 122 24.32 -19.81 -2.40
CA THR A 122 25.57 -19.62 -1.68
C THR A 122 25.44 -18.51 -0.62
N PRO A 123 26.16 -18.62 0.50
CA PRO A 123 26.15 -17.59 1.53
C PRO A 123 26.53 -16.20 0.99
N GLU A 124 27.54 -16.13 0.12
CA GLU A 124 28.08 -14.90 -0.43
C GLU A 124 27.06 -14.19 -1.35
N ALA A 125 26.40 -14.94 -2.24
CA ALA A 125 25.37 -14.41 -3.13
C ALA A 125 24.15 -13.93 -2.33
N THR A 126 23.75 -14.70 -1.34
CA THR A 126 22.64 -14.35 -0.43
C THR A 126 22.98 -13.11 0.39
N ALA A 127 24.18 -13.01 0.96
CA ALA A 127 24.63 -11.86 1.73
C ALA A 127 24.68 -10.58 0.87
N THR A 128 25.23 -10.67 -0.33
CA THR A 128 25.30 -9.56 -1.28
C THR A 128 23.90 -9.04 -1.62
N MET A 129 22.96 -9.94 -1.91
CA MET A 129 21.60 -9.60 -2.28
C MET A 129 20.82 -9.01 -1.09
N LEU A 130 20.94 -9.59 0.10
CA LEU A 130 20.31 -9.08 1.32
C LEU A 130 20.87 -7.71 1.70
N THR A 131 22.17 -7.49 1.62
CA THR A 131 22.79 -6.18 1.89
C THR A 131 22.20 -5.10 0.99
N ARG A 132 22.07 -5.37 -0.29
CA ARG A 132 21.40 -4.45 -1.24
C ARG A 132 19.92 -4.24 -0.91
N ALA A 133 19.24 -5.30 -0.51
CA ALA A 133 17.81 -5.24 -0.17
C ALA A 133 17.54 -4.40 1.09
N LEU A 134 18.45 -4.38 2.05
CA LEU A 134 18.36 -3.57 3.28
C LEU A 134 18.41 -2.04 3.03
N GLU A 135 18.65 -1.59 1.81
CA GLU A 135 18.49 -0.18 1.40
C GLU A 135 17.01 0.20 1.15
N HIS A 136 16.08 -0.74 1.35
CA HIS A 136 14.64 -0.57 1.19
C HIS A 136 13.93 -0.48 2.55
N ASP A 137 12.65 -0.13 2.51
CA ASP A 137 11.85 0.00 3.74
C ASP A 137 11.33 -1.36 4.25
N LEU A 138 11.34 -2.41 3.40
CA LEU A 138 10.96 -3.79 3.69
C LEU A 138 11.68 -4.74 2.74
N VAL A 139 12.08 -5.92 3.23
CA VAL A 139 12.67 -6.99 2.44
C VAL A 139 11.80 -8.24 2.48
N ILE A 140 11.46 -8.79 1.33
CA ILE A 140 10.77 -10.08 1.21
C ILE A 140 11.67 -11.07 0.47
N THR A 141 11.97 -12.20 1.08
CA THR A 141 12.68 -13.29 0.43
C THR A 141 11.76 -14.48 0.19
N THR A 142 11.93 -15.17 -0.94
CA THR A 142 11.24 -16.44 -1.23
C THR A 142 12.26 -17.51 -1.56
N GLY A 143 12.21 -18.64 -0.83
CA GLY A 143 13.20 -19.72 -0.83
C GLY A 143 14.21 -19.58 0.31
N GLY A 144 15.09 -20.56 0.47
CA GLY A 144 16.26 -20.55 1.36
C GLY A 144 16.00 -20.54 2.88
N VAL A 145 14.76 -20.75 3.34
CA VAL A 145 14.38 -20.68 4.77
C VAL A 145 13.91 -22.00 5.38
N SER A 146 13.97 -23.10 4.64
CA SER A 146 13.60 -24.45 5.13
C SER A 146 14.72 -25.08 5.96
N MET A 147 14.77 -26.39 6.04
CA MET A 147 15.82 -27.17 6.74
C MET A 147 16.79 -27.86 5.76
N GLY A 148 16.86 -27.39 4.52
CA GLY A 148 17.72 -27.96 3.48
C GLY A 148 19.18 -27.58 3.71
N ARG A 149 20.06 -28.40 3.12
CA ARG A 149 21.52 -28.25 3.20
C ARG A 149 22.04 -26.94 2.55
N TYR A 150 21.18 -26.27 1.78
CA TYR A 150 21.46 -25.06 1.02
C TYR A 150 20.61 -23.86 1.46
N ASP A 151 19.98 -23.94 2.64
CA ASP A 151 19.11 -22.88 3.16
C ASP A 151 19.93 -21.89 3.98
N PHE A 152 20.75 -21.09 3.31
CA PHE A 152 21.69 -20.16 3.94
C PHE A 152 21.06 -18.85 4.45
N VAL A 153 19.82 -18.55 4.10
CA VAL A 153 19.20 -17.24 4.40
C VAL A 153 19.25 -16.93 5.90
N LYS A 154 18.94 -17.89 6.77
CA LYS A 154 18.94 -17.68 8.23
C LYS A 154 20.33 -17.38 8.81
N ASP A 155 21.33 -18.11 8.34
CA ASP A 155 22.70 -17.93 8.83
C ASP A 155 23.24 -16.58 8.35
N VAL A 156 23.02 -16.26 7.07
CA VAL A 156 23.38 -14.95 6.51
C VAL A 156 22.64 -13.80 7.20
N MET A 157 21.36 -13.96 7.56
CA MET A 157 20.63 -12.94 8.33
C MET A 157 21.34 -12.66 9.67
N LYS A 158 21.77 -13.71 10.40
CA LYS A 158 22.52 -13.57 11.66
C LYS A 158 23.86 -12.89 11.44
N ASP A 159 24.61 -13.31 10.43
CA ASP A 159 25.93 -12.73 10.10
C ASP A 159 25.84 -11.26 9.71
N LEU A 160 24.74 -10.85 9.07
CA LEU A 160 24.44 -9.45 8.77
C LEU A 160 23.89 -8.67 9.97
N GLY A 161 23.74 -9.30 11.14
CA GLY A 161 23.22 -8.64 12.35
C GLY A 161 21.73 -8.36 12.29
N ILE A 162 20.97 -9.16 11.54
CA ILE A 162 19.51 -9.11 11.54
C ILE A 162 19.00 -9.84 12.79
N ASP A 163 18.22 -9.16 13.61
CA ASP A 163 17.57 -9.77 14.79
C ASP A 163 16.40 -10.65 14.32
N VAL A 164 16.57 -11.97 14.41
CA VAL A 164 15.58 -12.96 13.96
C VAL A 164 14.57 -13.19 15.10
N MET A 165 13.39 -12.64 14.96
CA MET A 165 12.30 -12.70 15.95
C MET A 165 11.42 -13.95 15.80
N VAL A 166 11.24 -14.44 14.56
CA VAL A 166 10.44 -15.63 14.26
C VAL A 166 11.22 -16.51 13.30
N GLU A 167 11.39 -17.79 13.66
CA GLU A 167 12.09 -18.76 12.80
C GLU A 167 11.15 -19.75 12.09
N LYS A 168 9.93 -19.87 12.58
CA LYS A 168 8.93 -20.80 12.02
C LYS A 168 7.55 -20.48 12.56
N VAL A 169 6.50 -20.88 11.84
CA VAL A 169 5.11 -20.83 12.27
C VAL A 169 4.52 -22.23 12.38
N LEU A 170 3.52 -22.41 13.27
CA LEU A 170 2.83 -23.70 13.44
C LEU A 170 1.71 -23.85 12.41
N MET A 171 2.08 -23.91 11.13
CA MET A 171 1.16 -23.99 10.00
C MET A 171 1.60 -25.11 9.03
N LYS A 172 0.66 -25.78 8.42
CA LYS A 172 0.91 -26.80 7.38
C LYS A 172 -0.17 -26.67 6.29
N PRO A 173 0.21 -26.38 5.04
CA PRO A 173 1.55 -26.02 4.55
C PRO A 173 2.00 -24.63 5.02
N GLY A 174 3.31 -24.31 4.91
CA GLY A 174 3.83 -22.96 5.18
C GLY A 174 4.62 -22.82 6.49
N LYS A 175 5.01 -23.92 7.13
CA LYS A 175 5.80 -23.91 8.39
C LYS A 175 7.09 -23.08 8.31
N PRO A 176 7.92 -23.15 7.25
CA PRO A 176 9.10 -22.31 7.12
C PRO A 176 8.68 -20.86 6.84
N CYS A 177 8.80 -20.00 7.85
CA CYS A 177 8.56 -18.58 7.76
C CYS A 177 9.49 -17.88 8.75
N VAL A 178 10.36 -17.04 8.26
CA VAL A 178 11.33 -16.30 9.07
C VAL A 178 10.94 -14.82 9.05
N PHE A 179 11.01 -14.18 10.20
CA PHE A 179 10.83 -12.74 10.32
C PHE A 179 11.94 -12.17 11.21
N GLY A 180 12.54 -11.08 10.77
CA GLY A 180 13.59 -10.38 11.50
C GLY A 180 13.56 -8.89 11.26
N LEU A 181 14.35 -8.17 12.04
CA LEU A 181 14.51 -6.71 11.96
C LEU A 181 15.99 -6.34 11.92
N LYS A 182 16.34 -5.36 11.10
CA LYS A 182 17.64 -4.69 11.16
C LYS A 182 17.45 -3.19 11.01
N ASP A 183 17.88 -2.42 12.00
CA ASP A 183 17.79 -0.96 12.01
C ASP A 183 16.38 -0.43 11.68
N GLY A 184 15.34 -1.18 12.08
CA GLY A 184 13.94 -0.88 11.82
C GLY A 184 13.40 -1.36 10.45
N VAL A 185 14.23 -2.00 9.64
CA VAL A 185 13.83 -2.62 8.35
C VAL A 185 13.43 -4.07 8.61
N PRO A 186 12.14 -4.46 8.35
CA PRO A 186 11.66 -5.84 8.40
C PRO A 186 11.96 -6.62 7.15
#